data_2442ab05e00e2f69c973f7e7ebbcb0ae
#
_entry.id   2442ab05e00e2f69c973f7e7ebbcb0ae
#
_cell.length_a   1.000
_cell.length_b   1.000
_cell.length_c   1.000
_cell.angle_alpha   90.00
_cell.angle_beta   90.00
_cell.angle_gamma   90.00
#
_symmetry.space_group_name_H-M   'P 1'
#
loop_
_entity.id
_entity.type
_entity.pdbx_description
1 polymer ?
#
loop_
_entity_poly.entity_id
_entity_poly.type
_entity_poly.pdbx_seq_one_letter_code
_entity_poly.pdbx_strand_id
1 'polypeptide(L)'
;FIELVKTKITDRDFVNSRCRIHYRIVPGRLHKGRNFGRIRVRSLREEFVLEIEAMGDAAADVTGRGIENDGRMDRESLLRYLSLRLDYETGIYEPALLLNQMTKEAERLRAGYPDDERTRLLQAELMILNGKQDNAFMVLEETRDSVLKNREKQVEIYCFYQYLRLQVKPSADQKESLIRYIRKLLWEDGMVRPYLFLLLVKLDSTMAQNPLKLYETMASLFENGSN
;
A
#
# COMPACT_ATOMS: atom_id res chain seq x y z
N PHE A 1 7.51 20.79 -11.27
CA PHE A 1 6.74 19.99 -10.29
C PHE A 1 7.17 18.51 -10.23
N ILE A 2 8.02 18.06 -11.15
CA ILE A 2 8.59 16.71 -11.17
C ILE A 2 10.02 16.78 -10.65
N GLU A 3 10.36 15.95 -9.68
CA GLU A 3 11.74 15.73 -9.23
C GLU A 3 12.12 14.27 -9.42
N LEU A 4 13.23 14.04 -10.08
CA LEU A 4 13.77 12.70 -10.28
C LEU A 4 14.57 12.28 -9.03
N VAL A 5 14.34 11.08 -8.54
CA VAL A 5 15.11 10.50 -7.43
C VAL A 5 16.54 10.17 -7.90
N LYS A 6 16.68 9.81 -9.17
CA LYS A 6 17.95 9.48 -9.80
C LYS A 6 17.99 10.04 -11.23
N THR A 7 19.02 10.80 -11.55
CA THR A 7 19.16 11.45 -12.87
C THR A 7 20.07 10.69 -13.83
N LYS A 8 20.79 9.68 -13.34
CA LYS A 8 21.69 8.84 -14.16
C LYS A 8 21.37 7.37 -13.96
N ILE A 9 21.05 6.68 -15.03
CA ILE A 9 20.76 5.25 -15.07
C ILE A 9 22.00 4.53 -15.58
N THR A 10 22.34 3.41 -14.97
CA THR A 10 23.48 2.55 -15.32
C THR A 10 22.99 1.13 -15.56
N ASP A 11 23.83 0.26 -16.12
CA ASP A 11 23.48 -1.15 -16.37
C ASP A 11 23.02 -1.90 -15.11
N ARG A 12 23.47 -1.46 -13.92
CA ARG A 12 23.07 -2.03 -12.63
C ARG A 12 21.63 -1.72 -12.24
N ASP A 13 21.00 -0.75 -12.89
CA ASP A 13 19.63 -0.34 -12.64
C ASP A 13 18.63 -1.14 -13.48
N PHE A 14 19.14 -2.02 -14.37
CA PHE A 14 18.30 -2.88 -15.18
C PHE A 14 18.12 -4.25 -14.54
N VAL A 15 16.87 -4.67 -14.41
CA VAL A 15 16.47 -6.02 -14.01
C VAL A 15 15.65 -6.63 -15.15
N ASN A 16 16.12 -7.72 -15.73
CA ASN A 16 15.47 -8.38 -16.88
C ASN A 16 15.14 -7.40 -18.03
N SER A 17 16.12 -6.58 -18.41
CA SER A 17 15.99 -5.55 -19.47
C SER A 17 14.99 -4.44 -19.17
N ARG A 18 14.56 -4.29 -17.92
CA ARG A 18 13.65 -3.24 -17.47
C ARG A 18 14.35 -2.34 -16.46
N CYS A 19 14.13 -1.04 -16.58
CA CYS A 19 14.58 -0.05 -15.60
C CYS A 19 13.36 0.72 -15.06
N ARG A 20 13.33 0.95 -13.75
CA ARG A 20 12.33 1.80 -13.12
C ARG A 20 12.86 3.21 -12.96
N ILE A 21 12.07 4.18 -13.39
CA ILE A 21 12.37 5.60 -13.19
C ILE A 21 11.52 6.07 -12.01
N HIS A 22 12.19 6.44 -10.93
CA HIS A 22 11.53 6.98 -9.75
C HIS A 22 11.52 8.50 -9.82
N TYR A 23 10.34 9.07 -9.71
CA TYR A 23 10.14 10.51 -9.61
C TYR A 23 9.09 10.83 -8.53
N ARG A 24 9.11 12.06 -8.06
CA ARG A 24 8.09 12.58 -7.16
C ARG A 24 7.46 13.83 -7.75
N ILE A 25 6.20 14.02 -7.47
CA ILE A 25 5.50 15.27 -7.73
C ILE A 25 5.70 16.18 -6.51
N VAL A 26 6.10 17.42 -6.76
CA VAL A 26 6.26 18.45 -5.73
C VAL A 26 5.00 19.29 -5.70
N PRO A 27 4.11 19.11 -4.68
CA PRO A 27 2.80 19.77 -4.66
C PRO A 27 2.91 21.31 -4.72
N GLY A 28 3.88 21.89 -4.04
CA GLY A 28 4.09 23.35 -4.04
C GLY A 28 4.53 23.96 -5.39
N ARG A 29 4.76 23.12 -6.41
CA ARG A 29 5.09 23.54 -7.77
C ARG A 29 3.97 23.24 -8.78
N LEU A 30 2.84 22.75 -8.30
CA LEU A 30 1.64 22.54 -9.11
C LEU A 30 0.79 23.82 -9.09
N HIS A 31 0.25 24.21 -10.26
CA HIS A 31 -0.83 25.20 -10.32
C HIS A 31 -2.19 24.48 -10.32
N LYS A 32 -3.22 25.22 -10.01
CA LYS A 32 -4.60 24.73 -10.05
C LYS A 32 -4.93 24.20 -11.44
N GLY A 33 -5.48 22.98 -11.51
CA GLY A 33 -5.85 22.33 -12.75
C GLY A 33 -4.76 21.39 -13.28
N ARG A 34 -4.74 21.15 -14.58
CA ARG A 34 -3.84 20.22 -15.23
C ARG A 34 -2.42 20.78 -15.34
N ASN A 35 -1.46 20.05 -14.84
CA ASN A 35 -0.04 20.34 -14.95
C ASN A 35 0.60 19.28 -15.84
N PHE A 36 1.34 19.71 -16.87
CA PHE A 36 2.02 18.79 -17.79
C PHE A 36 3.52 18.85 -17.57
N GLY A 37 4.13 17.69 -17.46
CA GLY A 37 5.58 17.54 -17.30
C GLY A 37 6.14 16.47 -18.22
N ARG A 38 7.45 16.51 -18.45
CA ARG A 38 8.16 15.55 -19.30
C ARG A 38 9.44 15.09 -18.63
N ILE A 39 9.63 13.77 -18.61
CA ILE A 39 10.92 13.17 -18.26
C ILE A 39 11.54 12.68 -19.56
N ARG A 40 12.75 13.19 -19.89
CA ARG A 40 13.50 12.74 -21.04
C ARG A 40 14.57 11.76 -20.60
N VAL A 41 14.53 10.57 -21.18
CA VAL A 41 15.52 9.53 -20.96
C VAL A 41 16.35 9.42 -22.22
N ARG A 42 17.64 9.69 -22.12
CA ARG A 42 18.56 9.65 -23.27
C ARG A 42 19.59 8.54 -23.08
N SER A 43 19.77 7.76 -24.11
CA SER A 43 20.90 6.85 -24.29
C SER A 43 21.82 7.33 -25.42
N LEU A 44 22.87 6.60 -25.69
CA LEU A 44 23.77 6.89 -26.84
C LEU A 44 23.05 6.71 -28.21
N ARG A 45 21.94 5.96 -28.26
CA ARG A 45 21.29 5.58 -29.50
C ARG A 45 19.84 6.07 -29.59
N GLU A 46 19.19 6.32 -28.46
CA GLU A 46 17.75 6.55 -28.42
C GLU A 46 17.39 7.60 -27.36
N GLU A 47 16.31 8.31 -27.61
CA GLU A 47 15.70 9.22 -26.66
C GLU A 47 14.22 8.83 -26.46
N PHE A 48 13.80 8.69 -25.21
CA PHE A 48 12.42 8.45 -24.83
C PHE A 48 11.89 9.64 -24.04
N VAL A 49 10.63 10.00 -24.30
CA VAL A 49 9.95 11.06 -23.56
C VAL A 49 8.75 10.43 -22.84
N LEU A 50 8.74 10.56 -21.52
CA LEU A 50 7.59 10.19 -20.69
C LEU A 50 6.82 11.48 -20.40
N GLU A 51 5.57 11.54 -20.83
CA GLU A 51 4.67 12.64 -20.51
C GLU A 51 3.94 12.32 -19.21
N ILE A 52 3.88 13.29 -18.31
CA ILE A 52 3.26 13.16 -17.00
C ILE A 52 2.22 14.26 -16.88
N GLU A 53 0.98 13.87 -16.62
CA GLU A 53 -0.10 14.78 -16.27
C GLU A 53 -0.37 14.68 -14.78
N ALA A 54 -0.44 15.81 -14.09
CA ALA A 54 -0.80 15.91 -12.68
C ALA A 54 -1.88 16.95 -12.49
N MET A 55 -2.93 16.60 -11.74
CA MET A 55 -3.96 17.56 -11.33
C MET A 55 -3.51 18.28 -10.07
N GLY A 56 -3.41 19.59 -10.14
CA GLY A 56 -3.23 20.42 -8.95
C GLY A 56 -4.61 20.84 -8.43
N ASP A 57 -4.95 20.42 -7.22
CA ASP A 57 -6.14 20.93 -6.54
C ASP A 57 -5.91 22.36 -6.06
N ALA A 58 -7.00 23.14 -5.99
CA ALA A 58 -6.94 24.48 -5.45
C ALA A 58 -6.52 24.43 -3.98
N ALA A 59 -5.33 25.00 -3.73
CA ALA A 59 -4.84 25.29 -2.41
C ALA A 59 -4.57 24.08 -1.48
N ALA A 60 -3.44 23.42 -1.67
CA ALA A 60 -2.63 23.18 -0.51
C ALA A 60 -2.03 24.55 -0.10
N ASP A 61 -2.88 25.40 0.47
CA ASP A 61 -2.44 26.66 1.08
C ASP A 61 -1.53 26.26 2.25
N VAL A 62 -0.24 26.59 2.12
CA VAL A 62 0.81 26.31 3.11
C VAL A 62 0.62 27.16 4.38
N THR A 63 -0.51 27.79 4.51
CA THR A 63 -0.93 28.50 5.73
C THR A 63 -1.89 27.60 6.49
N GLY A 64 -1.37 27.01 7.57
CA GLY A 64 -2.04 26.12 8.52
C GLY A 64 -3.42 26.60 8.98
N ARG A 65 -4.42 26.43 8.15
CA ARG A 65 -5.82 26.38 8.55
C ARG A 65 -6.26 24.93 8.52
N GLY A 66 -6.56 24.43 9.70
CA GLY A 66 -7.00 23.07 9.91
C GLY A 66 -8.13 22.68 8.97
N ILE A 67 -7.81 21.75 8.07
CA ILE A 67 -8.80 20.81 7.62
C ILE A 67 -9.25 20.13 8.92
N GLU A 68 -10.54 20.18 9.23
CA GLU A 68 -11.13 19.31 10.24
C GLU A 68 -10.77 17.88 9.83
N ASN A 69 -9.68 17.43 10.40
CA ASN A 69 -9.22 16.05 10.22
C ASN A 69 -10.25 15.24 10.97
N ASP A 70 -11.13 14.52 10.28
CA ASP A 70 -12.13 13.64 10.90
C ASP A 70 -11.46 12.46 11.65
N GLY A 71 -10.17 12.58 11.93
CA GLY A 71 -9.32 11.60 12.62
C GLY A 71 -8.94 10.40 11.76
N ARG A 72 -9.31 10.41 10.47
CA ARG A 72 -9.00 9.31 9.55
C ARG A 72 -7.74 9.58 8.75
N MET A 73 -6.94 8.54 8.57
CA MET A 73 -5.75 8.59 7.74
C MET A 73 -6.11 8.91 6.29
N ASP A 74 -5.47 9.95 5.72
CA ASP A 74 -5.65 10.30 4.33
C ASP A 74 -5.05 9.22 3.40
N ARG A 75 -5.59 9.18 2.17
CA ARG A 75 -5.22 8.17 1.18
C ARG A 75 -3.73 8.26 0.77
N GLU A 76 -3.19 9.47 0.67
CA GLU A 76 -1.80 9.67 0.24
C GLU A 76 -0.81 9.12 1.27
N SER A 77 -1.07 9.40 2.54
CA SER A 77 -0.26 8.90 3.66
C SER A 77 -0.24 7.37 3.71
N LEU A 78 -1.41 6.74 3.52
CA LEU A 78 -1.49 5.28 3.45
C LEU A 78 -0.75 4.72 2.23
N LEU A 79 -0.91 5.31 1.05
CA LEU A 79 -0.24 4.87 -0.18
C LEU A 79 1.29 4.94 -0.05
N ARG A 80 1.83 5.91 0.66
CA ARG A 80 3.27 6.01 0.91
C ARG A 80 3.80 4.81 1.71
N TYR A 81 3.10 4.43 2.78
CA TYR A 81 3.45 3.23 3.54
C TYR A 81 3.32 1.96 2.69
N LEU A 82 2.21 1.81 1.94
CA LEU A 82 1.96 0.65 1.09
C LEU A 82 3.00 0.51 -0.03
N SER A 83 3.51 1.61 -0.56
CA SER A 83 4.58 1.60 -1.54
C SER A 83 5.88 1.02 -0.96
N LEU A 84 6.27 1.48 0.25
CA LEU A 84 7.43 0.93 0.97
C LEU A 84 7.23 -0.56 1.28
N ARG A 85 6.01 -0.95 1.64
CA ARG A 85 5.67 -2.34 1.93
C ARG A 85 5.78 -3.23 0.69
N LEU A 86 5.35 -2.72 -0.46
CA LEU A 86 5.49 -3.42 -1.75
C LEU A 86 6.97 -3.58 -2.14
N ASP A 87 7.76 -2.52 -1.98
CA ASP A 87 9.20 -2.57 -2.26
C ASP A 87 9.91 -3.59 -1.36
N TYR A 88 9.50 -3.70 -0.10
CA TYR A 88 9.99 -4.72 0.82
C TYR A 88 9.65 -6.14 0.34
N GLU A 89 8.44 -6.38 -0.13
CA GLU A 89 8.01 -7.70 -0.63
C GLU A 89 8.65 -8.08 -1.96
N THR A 90 8.90 -7.11 -2.81
CA THR A 90 9.54 -7.37 -4.11
C THR A 90 11.05 -7.60 -4.00
N GLY A 91 11.65 -7.34 -2.83
CA GLY A 91 13.08 -7.60 -2.58
C GLY A 91 14.02 -6.76 -3.45
N ILE A 92 13.53 -5.61 -3.98
CA ILE A 92 14.32 -4.73 -4.88
C ILE A 92 15.41 -3.99 -4.10
N TYR A 93 15.14 -3.71 -2.83
CA TYR A 93 16.04 -2.97 -1.94
C TYR A 93 16.42 -3.81 -0.73
N GLU A 94 17.47 -3.38 -0.03
CA GLU A 94 17.89 -4.03 1.21
C GLU A 94 16.77 -4.02 2.27
N PRO A 95 16.36 -5.18 2.79
CA PRO A 95 15.22 -5.30 3.71
C PRO A 95 15.35 -4.43 4.96
N ALA A 96 16.55 -4.32 5.54
CA ALA A 96 16.80 -3.54 6.74
C ALA A 96 16.56 -2.03 6.51
N LEU A 97 16.93 -1.52 5.33
CA LEU A 97 16.70 -0.13 4.96
C LEU A 97 15.19 0.16 4.85
N LEU A 98 14.46 -0.72 4.18
CA LEU A 98 13.02 -0.57 3.98
C LEU A 98 12.24 -0.68 5.29
N LEU A 99 12.60 -1.63 6.16
CA LEU A 99 12.00 -1.74 7.49
C LEU A 99 12.20 -0.46 8.31
N ASN A 100 13.37 0.16 8.24
CA ASN A 100 13.62 1.44 8.91
C ASN A 100 12.74 2.56 8.35
N GLN A 101 12.60 2.65 7.02
CA GLN A 101 11.74 3.64 6.38
C GLN A 101 10.26 3.42 6.70
N MET A 102 9.80 2.18 6.65
CA MET A 102 8.44 1.80 7.04
C MET A 102 8.15 2.13 8.50
N THR A 103 9.12 1.91 9.40
CA THR A 103 8.98 2.24 10.82
C THR A 103 8.79 3.74 11.01
N LYS A 104 9.64 4.57 10.38
CA LYS A 104 9.51 6.03 10.45
C LYS A 104 8.17 6.52 9.89
N GLU A 105 7.71 5.92 8.79
CA GLU A 105 6.43 6.30 8.19
C GLU A 105 5.24 5.88 9.08
N ALA A 106 5.28 4.68 9.69
CA ALA A 106 4.25 4.23 10.61
C ALA A 106 4.20 5.09 11.89
N GLU A 107 5.35 5.51 12.42
CA GLU A 107 5.42 6.44 13.55
C GLU A 107 4.82 7.81 13.19
N ARG A 108 5.12 8.32 11.99
CA ARG A 108 4.52 9.55 11.47
C ARG A 108 3.01 9.45 11.34
N LEU A 109 2.52 8.34 10.79
CA LEU A 109 1.09 8.06 10.66
C LEU A 109 0.41 7.99 12.02
N ARG A 110 1.01 7.30 12.98
CA ARG A 110 0.47 7.22 14.35
C ARG A 110 0.41 8.57 15.04
N ALA A 111 1.42 9.42 14.86
CA ALA A 111 1.43 10.77 15.43
C ALA A 111 0.35 11.66 14.81
N GLY A 112 0.10 11.53 13.50
CA GLY A 112 -0.92 12.29 12.79
C GLY A 112 -2.34 11.77 12.97
N TYR A 113 -2.51 10.46 13.19
CA TYR A 113 -3.81 9.77 13.24
C TYR A 113 -3.86 8.76 14.40
N PRO A 114 -3.79 9.22 15.66
CA PRO A 114 -3.66 8.33 16.83
C PRO A 114 -4.88 7.43 17.06
N ASP A 115 -6.05 7.87 16.63
CA ASP A 115 -7.32 7.16 16.82
C ASP A 115 -7.72 6.26 15.64
N ASP A 116 -6.93 6.26 14.55
CA ASP A 116 -7.20 5.41 13.40
C ASP A 116 -6.64 4.00 13.65
N GLU A 117 -7.52 2.99 13.67
CA GLU A 117 -7.14 1.60 13.91
C GLU A 117 -6.09 1.09 12.92
N ARG A 118 -6.06 1.62 11.69
CA ARG A 118 -5.04 1.25 10.68
C ARG A 118 -3.63 1.52 11.16
N THR A 119 -3.39 2.63 11.88
CA THR A 119 -2.05 2.97 12.38
C THR A 119 -1.52 1.93 13.36
N ARG A 120 -2.40 1.39 14.22
CA ARG A 120 -2.07 0.31 15.15
C ARG A 120 -1.81 -1.01 14.43
N LEU A 121 -2.60 -1.31 13.40
CA LEU A 121 -2.40 -2.52 12.59
C LEU A 121 -1.09 -2.46 11.79
N LEU A 122 -0.73 -1.29 11.22
CA LEU A 122 0.56 -1.10 10.55
C LEU A 122 1.73 -1.27 11.53
N GLN A 123 1.58 -0.79 12.77
CA GLN A 123 2.58 -1.01 13.82
C GLN A 123 2.72 -2.49 14.17
N ALA A 124 1.60 -3.21 14.31
CA ALA A 124 1.63 -4.66 14.56
C ALA A 124 2.30 -5.42 13.40
N GLU A 125 2.01 -5.05 12.15
CA GLU A 125 2.68 -5.63 10.98
C GLU A 125 4.20 -5.44 11.04
N LEU A 126 4.67 -4.23 11.34
CA LEU A 126 6.10 -3.97 11.50
C LEU A 126 6.75 -4.77 12.63
N MET A 127 6.04 -4.95 13.74
CA MET A 127 6.52 -5.81 14.83
C MET A 127 6.67 -7.26 14.36
N ILE A 128 5.71 -7.77 13.59
CA ILE A 128 5.79 -9.13 13.00
C ILE A 128 6.98 -9.24 12.05
N LEU A 129 7.16 -8.27 11.15
CA LEU A 129 8.28 -8.25 10.20
C LEU A 129 9.66 -8.16 10.89
N ASN A 130 9.72 -7.56 12.08
CA ASN A 130 10.91 -7.49 12.93
C ASN A 130 11.04 -8.68 13.91
N GLY A 131 10.21 -9.72 13.80
CA GLY A 131 10.25 -10.89 14.66
C GLY A 131 9.75 -10.68 16.10
N LYS A 132 9.11 -9.53 16.39
CA LYS A 132 8.58 -9.17 17.72
C LYS A 132 7.11 -9.60 17.87
N GLN A 133 6.87 -10.91 17.78
CA GLN A 133 5.50 -11.45 17.70
C GLN A 133 4.68 -11.22 18.96
N ASP A 134 5.28 -11.31 20.15
CA ASP A 134 4.57 -11.07 21.42
C ASP A 134 4.07 -9.62 21.53
N ASN A 135 4.91 -8.67 21.11
CA ASN A 135 4.53 -7.26 21.10
C ASN A 135 3.40 -6.99 20.08
N ALA A 136 3.49 -7.61 18.90
CA ALA A 136 2.43 -7.52 17.89
C ALA A 136 1.12 -8.09 18.43
N PHE A 137 1.16 -9.21 19.13
CA PHE A 137 -0.01 -9.80 19.76
C PHE A 137 -0.69 -8.85 20.75
N MET A 138 0.07 -8.18 21.60
CA MET A 138 -0.46 -7.19 22.56
C MET A 138 -1.19 -6.05 21.83
N VAL A 139 -0.57 -5.46 20.81
CA VAL A 139 -1.20 -4.39 20.01
C VAL A 139 -2.47 -4.87 19.32
N LEU A 140 -2.49 -6.10 18.81
CA LEU A 140 -3.66 -6.68 18.16
C LEU A 140 -4.80 -6.92 19.16
N GLU A 141 -4.52 -7.39 20.38
CA GLU A 141 -5.54 -7.56 21.42
C GLU A 141 -6.11 -6.20 21.89
N GLU A 142 -5.29 -5.17 22.05
CA GLU A 142 -5.75 -3.81 22.34
C GLU A 142 -6.68 -3.23 21.25
N THR A 143 -6.45 -3.59 20.00
CA THR A 143 -7.21 -3.07 18.85
C THR A 143 -8.47 -3.90 18.57
N ARG A 144 -8.58 -5.07 19.16
CA ARG A 144 -9.59 -6.10 18.86
C ARG A 144 -11.02 -5.56 18.90
N ASP A 145 -11.41 -4.97 20.01
CA ASP A 145 -12.82 -4.60 20.25
C ASP A 145 -13.28 -3.48 19.30
N SER A 146 -12.39 -2.52 19.00
CA SER A 146 -12.66 -1.46 18.04
C SER A 146 -12.87 -2.03 16.64
N VAL A 147 -11.96 -2.91 16.18
CA VAL A 147 -12.04 -3.53 14.84
C VAL A 147 -13.28 -4.42 14.71
N LEU A 148 -13.61 -5.21 15.73
CA LEU A 148 -14.79 -6.09 15.71
C LEU A 148 -16.10 -5.29 15.70
N LYS A 149 -16.18 -4.20 16.44
CA LYS A 149 -17.33 -3.29 16.45
C LYS A 149 -17.59 -2.68 15.08
N ASN A 150 -16.54 -2.38 14.33
CA ASN A 150 -16.62 -1.70 13.04
C ASN A 150 -16.51 -2.65 11.83
N ARG A 151 -16.54 -3.96 12.03
CA ARG A 151 -16.24 -4.98 11.00
C ARG A 151 -17.06 -4.84 9.71
N GLU A 152 -18.33 -4.45 9.79
CA GLU A 152 -19.22 -4.32 8.63
C GLU A 152 -18.96 -3.03 7.84
N LYS A 153 -18.55 -1.97 8.52
CA LYS A 153 -18.23 -0.68 7.91
C LYS A 153 -16.80 -0.63 7.36
N GLN A 154 -15.89 -1.35 8.00
CA GLN A 154 -14.45 -1.32 7.74
C GLN A 154 -13.91 -2.73 7.44
N VAL A 155 -14.53 -3.39 6.46
CA VAL A 155 -14.27 -4.78 6.11
C VAL A 155 -12.80 -5.07 5.82
N GLU A 156 -12.10 -4.15 5.13
CA GLU A 156 -10.69 -4.31 4.79
C GLU A 156 -9.81 -4.27 6.04
N ILE A 157 -10.11 -3.38 7.00
CA ILE A 157 -9.41 -3.29 8.28
C ILE A 157 -9.64 -4.56 9.09
N TYR A 158 -10.86 -5.08 9.12
CA TYR A 158 -11.17 -6.35 9.77
C TYR A 158 -10.40 -7.53 9.14
N CYS A 159 -10.37 -7.64 7.83
CA CYS A 159 -9.63 -8.70 7.14
C CYS A 159 -8.12 -8.59 7.39
N PHE A 160 -7.58 -7.38 7.39
CA PHE A 160 -6.17 -7.15 7.69
C PHE A 160 -5.82 -7.52 9.14
N TYR A 161 -6.65 -7.13 10.09
CA TYR A 161 -6.51 -7.54 11.49
C TYR A 161 -6.49 -9.06 11.65
N GLN A 162 -7.43 -9.77 11.02
CA GLN A 162 -7.47 -11.24 11.06
C GLN A 162 -6.23 -11.87 10.40
N TYR A 163 -5.77 -11.31 9.30
CA TYR A 163 -4.53 -11.73 8.65
C TYR A 163 -3.32 -11.60 9.59
N LEU A 164 -3.15 -10.46 10.25
CA LEU A 164 -2.06 -10.24 11.20
C LEU A 164 -2.15 -11.18 12.41
N ARG A 165 -3.35 -11.44 12.92
CA ARG A 165 -3.54 -12.43 13.98
C ARG A 165 -3.06 -13.83 13.57
N LEU A 166 -3.32 -14.24 12.35
CA LEU A 166 -2.85 -15.51 11.81
C LEU A 166 -1.33 -15.57 11.66
N GLN A 167 -0.65 -14.44 11.45
CA GLN A 167 0.80 -14.39 11.41
C GLN A 167 1.42 -14.57 12.81
N VAL A 168 0.75 -14.10 13.86
CA VAL A 168 1.22 -14.23 15.25
C VAL A 168 0.79 -15.55 15.87
N LYS A 169 -0.45 -15.97 15.65
CA LYS A 169 -1.03 -17.21 16.19
C LYS A 169 -1.70 -18.00 15.06
N PRO A 170 -0.96 -18.86 14.36
CA PRO A 170 -1.49 -19.65 13.25
C PRO A 170 -2.63 -20.57 13.68
N SER A 171 -3.70 -20.60 12.88
CA SER A 171 -4.84 -21.51 13.04
C SER A 171 -5.39 -21.86 11.66
N ALA A 172 -5.39 -23.14 11.31
CA ALA A 172 -5.87 -23.62 10.02
C ALA A 172 -7.36 -23.28 9.79
N ASP A 173 -8.20 -23.49 10.79
CA ASP A 173 -9.64 -23.23 10.70
C ASP A 173 -9.96 -21.73 10.52
N GLN A 174 -9.25 -20.88 11.26
CA GLN A 174 -9.40 -19.43 11.13
C GLN A 174 -8.90 -18.93 9.78
N LYS A 175 -7.77 -19.48 9.29
CA LYS A 175 -7.24 -19.18 7.96
C LYS A 175 -8.24 -19.53 6.87
N GLU A 176 -8.81 -20.75 6.91
CA GLU A 176 -9.79 -21.19 5.93
C GLU A 176 -11.07 -20.36 5.97
N SER A 177 -11.54 -20.02 7.18
CA SER A 177 -12.68 -19.15 7.38
C SER A 177 -12.46 -17.75 6.82
N LEU A 178 -11.28 -17.18 7.02
CA LEU A 178 -10.91 -15.87 6.45
C LEU A 178 -10.82 -15.92 4.92
N ILE A 179 -10.23 -16.97 4.35
CA ILE A 179 -10.19 -17.17 2.88
C ILE A 179 -11.59 -17.22 2.30
N ARG A 180 -12.49 -18.01 2.90
CA ARG A 180 -13.91 -18.10 2.45
C ARG A 180 -14.61 -16.75 2.55
N TYR A 181 -14.39 -16.02 3.64
CA TYR A 181 -14.98 -14.70 3.85
C TYR A 181 -14.49 -13.69 2.80
N ILE A 182 -13.19 -13.60 2.56
CA ILE A 182 -12.62 -12.69 1.54
C ILE A 182 -13.12 -13.07 0.14
N ARG A 183 -13.17 -14.37 -0.19
CA ARG A 183 -13.72 -14.82 -1.47
C ARG A 183 -15.15 -14.35 -1.65
N LYS A 184 -16.01 -14.54 -0.63
CA LYS A 184 -17.40 -14.07 -0.67
C LYS A 184 -17.48 -12.58 -0.99
N LEU A 185 -16.73 -11.74 -0.27
CA LEU A 185 -16.70 -10.29 -0.50
C LEU A 185 -16.27 -9.90 -1.92
N LEU A 186 -15.26 -10.55 -2.48
CA LEU A 186 -14.73 -10.23 -3.80
C LEU A 186 -15.68 -10.63 -4.94
N TRP A 187 -16.38 -11.76 -4.82
CA TRP A 187 -17.19 -12.30 -5.92
C TRP A 187 -18.70 -12.06 -5.77
N GLU A 188 -19.21 -11.91 -4.55
CA GLU A 188 -20.63 -11.66 -4.34
C GLU A 188 -20.99 -10.16 -4.35
N ASP A 189 -20.14 -9.33 -3.79
CA ASP A 189 -20.41 -7.88 -3.72
C ASP A 189 -20.13 -7.15 -5.06
N GLY A 190 -19.48 -7.80 -6.03
CA GLY A 190 -19.11 -7.20 -7.33
C GLY A 190 -18.18 -5.98 -7.22
N MET A 191 -17.70 -5.67 -6.03
CA MET A 191 -16.82 -4.53 -5.79
C MET A 191 -15.35 -4.94 -5.87
N VAL A 192 -14.61 -4.24 -6.72
CA VAL A 192 -13.15 -4.41 -6.79
C VAL A 192 -12.52 -3.88 -5.51
N ARG A 193 -11.91 -4.79 -4.74
CA ARG A 193 -11.17 -4.48 -3.51
C ARG A 193 -9.75 -5.02 -3.60
N PRO A 194 -8.82 -4.26 -4.23
CA PRO A 194 -7.45 -4.73 -4.51
C PRO A 194 -6.71 -5.20 -3.25
N TYR A 195 -6.98 -4.56 -2.11
CA TYR A 195 -6.33 -4.93 -0.86
C TYR A 195 -6.80 -6.31 -0.34
N LEU A 196 -8.09 -6.59 -0.42
CA LEU A 196 -8.63 -7.92 -0.06
C LEU A 196 -8.09 -9.02 -0.98
N PHE A 197 -7.93 -8.69 -2.27
CA PHE A 197 -7.32 -9.62 -3.22
C PHE A 197 -5.86 -9.93 -2.86
N LEU A 198 -5.08 -8.91 -2.49
CA LEU A 198 -3.70 -9.09 -2.01
C LEU A 198 -3.65 -10.01 -0.78
N LEU A 199 -4.54 -9.78 0.20
CA LEU A 199 -4.62 -10.64 1.38
C LEU A 199 -4.99 -12.08 1.02
N LEU A 200 -5.92 -12.26 0.07
CA LEU A 200 -6.30 -13.59 -0.40
C LEU A 200 -5.11 -14.33 -1.03
N VAL A 201 -4.33 -13.67 -1.89
CA VAL A 201 -3.13 -14.24 -2.50
C VAL A 201 -2.10 -14.67 -1.45
N LYS A 202 -1.94 -13.87 -0.38
CA LYS A 202 -1.03 -14.21 0.74
C LYS A 202 -1.53 -15.38 1.58
N LEU A 203 -2.83 -15.51 1.75
CA LEU A 203 -3.43 -16.57 2.55
C LEU A 203 -3.55 -17.88 1.78
N ASP A 204 -3.88 -17.81 0.49
CA ASP A 204 -4.17 -18.97 -0.35
C ASP A 204 -3.01 -19.26 -1.30
N SER A 205 -2.14 -20.19 -0.88
CA SER A 205 -0.98 -20.59 -1.67
C SER A 205 -1.33 -21.17 -3.05
N THR A 206 -2.55 -21.69 -3.23
CA THR A 206 -2.98 -22.23 -4.53
C THR A 206 -3.15 -21.14 -5.58
N MET A 207 -3.51 -19.93 -5.18
CA MET A 207 -3.58 -18.77 -6.09
C MET A 207 -2.17 -18.31 -6.51
N ALA A 208 -1.22 -18.29 -5.59
CA ALA A 208 0.15 -17.90 -5.88
C ALA A 208 0.88 -18.89 -6.80
N GLN A 209 0.49 -20.18 -6.79
CA GLN A 209 1.08 -21.23 -7.61
C GLN A 209 0.62 -21.21 -9.07
N ASN A 210 -0.44 -20.48 -9.42
CA ASN A 210 -0.93 -20.37 -10.79
C ASN A 210 -0.89 -18.91 -11.28
N PRO A 211 0.26 -18.43 -11.80
CA PRO A 211 0.44 -17.05 -12.23
C PRO A 211 -0.54 -16.61 -13.32
N LEU A 212 -0.94 -17.51 -14.22
CA LEU A 212 -1.89 -17.19 -15.29
C LEU A 212 -3.27 -16.89 -14.69
N LYS A 213 -3.77 -17.78 -13.83
CA LYS A 213 -5.06 -17.59 -13.15
C LYS A 213 -5.06 -16.35 -12.27
N LEU A 214 -3.93 -16.07 -11.61
CA LEU A 214 -3.74 -14.86 -10.82
C LEU A 214 -3.88 -13.61 -11.69
N TYR A 215 -3.19 -13.61 -12.86
CA TYR A 215 -3.25 -12.51 -13.80
C TYR A 215 -4.66 -12.31 -14.37
N GLU A 216 -5.32 -13.36 -14.81
CA GLU A 216 -6.69 -13.32 -15.34
C GLU A 216 -7.68 -12.77 -14.29
N THR A 217 -7.55 -13.21 -13.03
CA THR A 217 -8.39 -12.71 -11.94
C THR A 217 -8.13 -11.24 -11.65
N MET A 218 -6.86 -10.82 -11.64
CA MET A 218 -6.50 -9.41 -11.48
C MET A 218 -7.04 -8.55 -12.63
N ALA A 219 -6.87 -8.99 -13.87
CA ALA A 219 -7.37 -8.29 -15.05
C ALA A 219 -8.89 -8.11 -14.98
N SER A 220 -9.63 -9.19 -14.70
CA SER A 220 -11.08 -9.14 -14.53
C SER A 220 -11.53 -8.19 -13.40
N LEU A 221 -10.83 -8.16 -12.26
CA LEU A 221 -11.13 -7.24 -11.17
C LEU A 221 -10.87 -5.78 -11.57
N PHE A 222 -9.83 -5.50 -12.35
CA PHE A 222 -9.55 -4.16 -12.87
C PHE A 222 -10.56 -3.71 -13.91
N GLU A 223 -10.95 -4.57 -14.84
CA GLU A 223 -11.94 -4.28 -15.88
C GLU A 223 -13.31 -3.98 -15.28
N ASN A 224 -13.74 -4.77 -14.29
CA ASN A 224 -15.03 -4.59 -13.61
C ASN A 224 -15.05 -3.39 -12.63
N GLY A 225 -13.91 -2.88 -12.20
CA GLY A 225 -13.80 -1.74 -11.28
C GLY A 225 -13.62 -0.40 -11.96
N SER A 226 -13.60 -0.37 -13.28
CA SER A 226 -13.41 0.85 -14.08
C SER A 226 -14.72 1.56 -14.45
N ASN A 227 -15.87 1.16 -13.87
CA ASN A 227 -17.18 1.81 -14.05
C ASN A 227 -17.53 2.72 -12.89
#